data_c8ca658af747516e69bdccda1c2981f9
#
_entry.id   c8ca658af747516e69bdccda1c2981f9
#
_cell.length_a   1.000
_cell.length_b   1.000
_cell.length_c   1.000
_cell.angle_alpha   90.00
_cell.angle_beta   90.00
_cell.angle_gamma   90.00
#
_symmetry.space_group_name_H-M   'P 1'
#
loop_
_entity.id
_entity.type
_entity.pdbx_description
1 polymer ?
#
loop_
_entity_poly.entity_id
_entity_poly.type
_entity_poly.pdbx_seq_one_letter_code
_entity_poly.pdbx_strand_id
1 'polypeptide(L)'
;MSQDLPLIDSRAAWQAALRWGFETALQRGARRITCVDASFETWPLDDPALLQGLTAWLRLPQRRLVLLARQYDEVPRRFPRFTAWRRDFGHAVEPWQA
;
A
#
# COMPACT_ATOMS: atom_id res chain seq x y z
N MET A 1 27.96 -9.60 13.36
CA MET A 1 27.46 -8.71 12.45
C MET A 1 26.17 -8.08 12.86
N SER A 2 26.20 -6.88 12.86
CA SER A 2 25.03 -6.26 13.32
C SER A 2 23.98 -6.24 12.26
N GLN A 3 22.82 -6.24 12.67
CA GLN A 3 21.75 -6.10 11.83
C GLN A 3 21.43 -4.68 11.62
N ASP A 4 21.39 -4.25 10.45
CA ASP A 4 21.05 -2.89 10.13
C ASP A 4 19.56 -2.71 9.90
N LEU A 5 18.76 -3.62 10.41
CA LEU A 5 17.32 -3.49 10.31
C LEU A 5 16.85 -2.33 11.17
N PRO A 6 16.04 -1.42 10.63
CA PRO A 6 15.53 -0.31 11.42
C PRO A 6 14.62 -0.79 12.53
N LEU A 7 14.71 -0.14 13.68
CA LEU A 7 13.81 -0.41 14.77
C LEU A 7 12.50 0.33 14.53
N ILE A 8 11.40 -0.41 14.43
CA ILE A 8 10.09 0.18 14.23
C ILE A 8 9.42 0.31 15.59
N ASP A 9 9.56 1.48 16.20
CA ASP A 9 9.08 1.72 17.55
C ASP A 9 8.03 2.83 17.65
N SER A 10 7.56 3.34 16.50
CA SER A 10 6.56 4.40 16.50
C SER A 10 5.72 4.29 15.23
N ARG A 11 4.58 5.00 15.22
CA ARG A 11 3.74 5.07 14.03
C ARG A 11 4.49 5.71 12.86
N ALA A 12 5.27 6.75 13.13
CA ALA A 12 6.02 7.42 12.09
C ALA A 12 7.05 6.49 11.46
N ALA A 13 7.75 5.71 12.28
CA ALA A 13 8.73 4.74 11.79
C ALA A 13 8.04 3.62 11.01
N TRP A 14 6.87 3.18 11.47
CA TRP A 14 6.08 2.17 10.78
C TRP A 14 5.66 2.66 9.40
N GLN A 15 5.12 3.87 9.32
CA GLN A 15 4.69 4.42 8.03
C GLN A 15 5.86 4.66 7.09
N ALA A 16 7.01 5.08 7.63
CA ALA A 16 8.22 5.25 6.82
C ALA A 16 8.70 3.91 6.26
N ALA A 17 8.64 2.85 7.06
CA ALA A 17 9.01 1.52 6.60
C ALA A 17 8.09 1.03 5.48
N LEU A 18 6.78 1.29 5.60
CA LEU A 18 5.83 0.93 4.56
C LEU A 18 6.10 1.68 3.26
N ARG A 19 6.36 3.00 3.35
CA ARG A 19 6.70 3.77 2.16
C ARG A 19 7.95 3.24 1.49
N TRP A 20 8.95 2.93 2.28
CA TRP A 20 10.19 2.35 1.76
C TRP A 20 9.92 1.03 1.03
N GLY A 21 9.06 0.18 1.61
CA GLY A 21 8.70 -1.09 0.98
C GLY A 21 8.02 -0.89 -0.36
N PHE A 22 7.05 0.02 -0.44
CA PHE A 22 6.39 0.35 -1.70
C PHE A 22 7.38 0.90 -2.72
N GLU A 23 8.18 1.89 -2.33
CA GLU A 23 9.15 2.49 -3.25
C GLU A 23 10.13 1.47 -3.78
N THR A 24 10.60 0.58 -2.94
CA THR A 24 11.52 -0.48 -3.34
C THR A 24 10.86 -1.42 -4.35
N ALA A 25 9.63 -1.83 -4.08
CA ALA A 25 8.90 -2.72 -4.98
C ALA A 25 8.67 -2.06 -6.35
N LEU A 26 8.30 -0.78 -6.34
CA LEU A 26 8.08 -0.03 -7.57
C LEU A 26 9.37 0.10 -8.38
N GLN A 27 10.48 0.43 -7.71
CA GLN A 27 11.77 0.59 -8.37
C GLN A 27 12.28 -0.71 -8.96
N ARG A 28 12.01 -1.82 -8.31
CA ARG A 28 12.44 -3.14 -8.78
C ARG A 28 11.53 -3.71 -9.86
N GLY A 29 10.46 -3.01 -10.20
CA GLY A 29 9.54 -3.46 -11.23
C GLY A 29 8.72 -4.67 -10.82
N ALA A 30 8.32 -4.73 -9.56
CA ALA A 30 7.46 -5.81 -9.10
C ALA A 30 6.19 -5.86 -9.92
N ARG A 31 5.71 -7.06 -10.22
CA ARG A 31 4.47 -7.23 -10.97
C ARG A 31 3.27 -7.38 -10.06
N ARG A 32 3.49 -7.81 -8.83
CA ARG A 32 2.45 -7.95 -7.83
C ARG A 32 2.95 -7.39 -6.52
N ILE A 33 2.12 -6.59 -5.88
CA ILE A 33 2.36 -6.15 -4.51
C ILE A 33 1.19 -6.63 -3.68
N THR A 34 1.49 -7.40 -2.64
CA THR A 34 0.47 -7.92 -1.73
C THR A 34 0.64 -7.26 -0.36
N CYS A 35 -0.43 -6.63 0.10
CA CYS A 35 -0.46 -5.93 1.38
C CYS A 35 -1.40 -6.66 2.33
N VAL A 36 -0.92 -6.99 3.52
CA VAL A 36 -1.70 -7.74 4.50
C VAL A 36 -1.72 -6.98 5.82
N ASP A 37 -2.90 -6.70 6.32
CA ASP A 37 -3.08 -6.08 7.63
C ASP A 37 -4.51 -6.35 8.11
N ALA A 38 -4.75 -6.19 9.40
CA ALA A 38 -6.10 -6.42 9.93
C ALA A 38 -7.10 -5.38 9.41
N SER A 39 -6.70 -4.12 9.31
CA SER A 39 -7.61 -3.03 8.96
C SER A 39 -6.99 -1.92 8.12
N PHE A 40 -5.68 -1.92 7.94
CA PHE A 40 -4.90 -0.89 7.23
C PHE A 40 -4.97 0.51 7.86
N GLU A 41 -5.50 0.64 9.09
CA GLU A 41 -5.72 1.94 9.70
C GLU A 41 -4.45 2.76 9.92
N THR A 42 -3.30 2.11 10.11
CA THR A 42 -2.03 2.78 10.34
C THR A 42 -1.15 2.91 9.10
N TRP A 43 -1.66 2.51 7.95
CA TRP A 43 -0.91 2.56 6.70
C TRP A 43 -1.02 3.94 6.06
N PRO A 44 -0.01 4.39 5.29
CA PRO A 44 -0.04 5.71 4.64
C PRO A 44 -0.78 5.67 3.31
N LEU A 45 -1.98 5.10 3.29
CA LEU A 45 -2.70 4.87 2.04
C LEU A 45 -3.17 6.15 1.36
N ASP A 46 -3.35 7.24 2.13
CA ASP A 46 -3.83 8.51 1.58
C ASP A 46 -2.70 9.45 1.19
N ASP A 47 -1.46 9.00 1.24
CA ASP A 47 -0.31 9.81 0.87
C ASP A 47 -0.30 10.05 -0.64
N PRO A 48 -0.41 11.31 -1.09
CA PRO A 48 -0.46 11.59 -2.52
C PRO A 48 0.76 11.10 -3.29
N ALA A 49 1.95 11.16 -2.70
CA ALA A 49 3.15 10.69 -3.38
C ALA A 49 3.11 9.19 -3.59
N LEU A 50 2.62 8.44 -2.59
CA LEU A 50 2.45 7.00 -2.72
C LEU A 50 1.45 6.66 -3.82
N LEU A 51 0.31 7.34 -3.84
CA LEU A 51 -0.72 7.10 -4.85
C LEU A 51 -0.23 7.43 -6.25
N GLN A 52 0.57 8.49 -6.40
CA GLN A 52 1.19 8.82 -7.67
C GLN A 52 2.10 7.70 -8.16
N GLY A 53 2.95 7.18 -7.28
CA GLY A 53 3.84 6.08 -7.61
C GLY A 53 3.09 4.83 -8.01
N LEU A 54 2.05 4.48 -7.26
CA LEU A 54 1.22 3.32 -7.58
C LEU A 54 0.48 3.50 -8.90
N THR A 55 0.03 4.73 -9.20
CA THR A 55 -0.62 5.02 -10.48
C THR A 55 0.30 4.71 -11.65
N ALA A 56 1.51 5.23 -11.60
CA ALA A 56 2.48 4.98 -12.66
C ALA A 56 2.78 3.50 -12.80
N TRP A 57 2.90 2.80 -11.69
CA TRP A 57 3.19 1.37 -11.68
C TRP A 57 2.03 0.55 -12.27
N LEU A 58 0.79 0.87 -11.90
CA LEU A 58 -0.39 0.14 -12.40
C LEU A 58 -0.66 0.37 -13.88
N ARG A 59 -0.11 1.42 -14.46
CA ARG A 59 -0.21 1.65 -15.90
C ARG A 59 0.69 0.74 -16.72
N LEU A 60 1.67 0.12 -16.07
CA LEU A 60 2.51 -0.87 -16.74
C LEU A 60 1.71 -2.17 -16.89
N PRO A 61 2.02 -2.99 -17.91
CA PRO A 61 1.26 -4.21 -18.15
C PRO A 61 1.46 -5.23 -17.05
N GLN A 62 0.41 -6.00 -16.79
CA GLN A 62 0.44 -7.14 -15.86
C GLN A 62 0.84 -6.74 -14.44
N ARG A 63 0.37 -5.60 -13.97
CA ARG A 63 0.60 -5.16 -12.59
C ARG A 63 -0.67 -5.36 -11.77
N ARG A 64 -0.50 -5.76 -10.51
CA ARG A 64 -1.63 -6.04 -9.63
C ARG A 64 -1.30 -5.70 -8.19
N LEU A 65 -2.19 -4.96 -7.55
CA LEU A 65 -2.11 -4.65 -6.13
C LEU A 65 -3.16 -5.47 -5.41
N VAL A 66 -2.73 -6.31 -4.47
CA VAL A 66 -3.61 -7.17 -3.70
C VAL A 66 -3.63 -6.71 -2.26
N LEU A 67 -4.81 -6.54 -1.71
CA LEU A 67 -5.00 -6.17 -0.31
C LEU A 67 -5.72 -7.32 0.40
N LEU A 68 -5.25 -7.68 1.58
CA LEU A 68 -5.90 -8.69 2.40
C LEU A 68 -6.08 -8.15 3.80
N ALA A 69 -7.32 -8.04 4.25
CA ALA A 69 -7.64 -7.54 5.58
C ALA A 69 -8.84 -8.28 6.15
N ARG A 70 -9.00 -8.17 7.46
CA ARG A 70 -10.20 -8.70 8.11
C ARG A 70 -11.39 -7.77 7.89
N GLN A 71 -11.14 -6.46 7.83
CA GLN A 71 -12.20 -5.49 7.63
C GLN A 71 -11.64 -4.27 6.90
N TYR A 72 -12.54 -3.60 6.18
CA TYR A 72 -12.23 -2.38 5.46
C TYR A 72 -13.13 -1.23 5.88
N ASP A 73 -13.82 -1.37 7.03
CA ASP A 73 -14.87 -0.44 7.43
C ASP A 73 -14.38 0.99 7.58
N GLU A 74 -13.15 1.16 8.07
CA GLU A 74 -12.57 2.48 8.30
C GLU A 74 -11.85 3.05 7.09
N VAL A 75 -11.58 2.25 6.08
CA VAL A 75 -10.77 2.68 4.93
C VAL A 75 -11.41 3.86 4.19
N PRO A 76 -12.70 3.84 3.83
CA PRO A 76 -13.28 4.98 3.13
C PRO A 76 -13.28 6.27 3.94
N ARG A 77 -13.40 6.15 5.26
CA ARG A 77 -13.44 7.32 6.13
C ARG A 77 -12.06 7.88 6.39
N ARG A 78 -11.07 7.00 6.64
CA ARG A 78 -9.71 7.42 6.92
C ARG A 78 -8.92 7.79 5.68
N PHE A 79 -9.21 7.12 4.57
CA PHE A 79 -8.44 7.25 3.35
C PHE A 79 -9.34 7.56 2.16
N PRO A 80 -9.97 8.74 2.14
CA PRO A 80 -10.88 9.10 1.04
C PRO A 80 -10.16 9.20 -0.30
N ARG A 81 -8.90 9.66 -0.33
CA ARG A 81 -8.13 9.73 -1.56
C ARG A 81 -7.84 8.36 -2.12
N PHE A 82 -7.41 7.43 -1.26
CA PHE A 82 -7.16 6.06 -1.66
C PHE A 82 -8.44 5.40 -2.15
N THR A 83 -9.55 5.62 -1.48
CA THR A 83 -10.84 5.05 -1.84
C THR A 83 -11.28 5.51 -3.22
N ALA A 84 -11.15 6.80 -3.52
CA ALA A 84 -11.45 7.33 -4.84
C ALA A 84 -10.48 6.80 -5.89
N TRP A 85 -9.20 6.79 -5.57
CA TRP A 85 -8.16 6.28 -6.46
C TRP A 85 -8.40 4.82 -6.84
N ARG A 86 -8.77 3.99 -5.86
CA ARG A 86 -8.99 2.57 -6.09
C ARG A 86 -10.10 2.31 -7.11
N ARG A 87 -11.11 3.16 -7.15
CA ARG A 87 -12.21 3.01 -8.11
C ARG A 87 -11.73 3.11 -9.55
N ASP A 88 -10.73 3.96 -9.79
CA ASP A 88 -10.18 4.14 -11.14
C ASP A 88 -9.35 2.94 -11.58
N PHE A 89 -8.86 2.14 -10.63
CA PHE A 89 -8.02 0.98 -10.90
C PHE A 89 -8.67 -0.32 -10.42
N GLY A 90 -10.00 -0.38 -10.42
CA GLY A 90 -10.73 -1.51 -9.87
C GLY A 90 -10.40 -2.86 -10.47
N HIS A 91 -9.93 -2.87 -11.72
CA HIS A 91 -9.55 -4.11 -12.39
C HIS A 91 -8.16 -4.61 -11.99
N ALA A 92 -7.35 -3.76 -11.37
CA ALA A 92 -5.96 -4.09 -11.01
C ALA A 92 -5.71 -4.03 -9.50
N VAL A 93 -6.65 -3.53 -8.72
CA VAL A 93 -6.57 -3.49 -7.26
C VAL A 93 -7.59 -4.48 -6.71
N GLU A 94 -7.11 -5.53 -6.05
CA GLU A 94 -7.97 -6.62 -5.56
C GLU A 94 -8.04 -6.62 -4.05
N PRO A 95 -9.14 -6.20 -3.45
CA PRO A 95 -9.33 -6.34 -2.01
C PRO A 95 -9.91 -7.71 -1.67
N TRP A 96 -9.32 -8.36 -0.69
CA TRP A 96 -9.80 -9.62 -0.17
C TRP A 96 -10.10 -9.47 1.32
N GLN A 97 -11.10 -10.17 1.79
CA GLN A 97 -11.46 -10.18 3.20
C GLN A 97 -11.21 -11.57 3.78
N ALA A 98 -10.47 -11.60 4.86
CA ALA A 98 -10.16 -12.86 5.54
C ALA A 98 -11.27 -13.27 6.51
#